data_35b6cd9b1b8193d0c90064a66db5da37
#
_entry.id   35b6cd9b1b8193d0c90064a66db5da37
#
_cell.length_a   1.000
_cell.length_b   1.000
_cell.length_c   1.000
_cell.angle_alpha   90.00
_cell.angle_beta   90.00
_cell.angle_gamma   90.00
#
_symmetry.space_group_name_H-M   'P 1'
#
loop_
_entity.id
_entity.type
_entity.pdbx_description
1 polymer ?
#
loop_
_entity_poly.entity_id
_entity_poly.type
_entity_poly.pdbx_seq_one_letter_code
_entity_poly.pdbx_strand_id
1 'polypeptide(L)'
;LLDIMMPEMDGYEVFARLKANPKTANIPVIFVTALSAYENEAKGLEMGAVDYITKPFNTALVRARVKNHLELKNYRDKLEEMVQEKTKELMITRDVAIETLGSLAEYRNLETGNHIKRTMYYVRLLAQRLKEHPKFKDCLTHEKIENLWKSAPLHDIGKVGVPDRILLKPGDLTPEELAEMRKHTVYGWNALTESTSKLGPDSFLKT
;
A
#
# COMPACT_ATOMS: atom_id res chain seq x y z
N LEU A 1 -33.97 -1.81 -4.26
CA LEU A 1 -35.05 -1.79 -3.27
C LEU A 1 -35.35 -3.21 -2.85
N LEU A 2 -35.55 -3.45 -1.54
CA LEU A 2 -35.79 -4.76 -0.98
C LEU A 2 -36.95 -4.68 0.02
N ASP A 3 -38.06 -5.36 -0.29
CA ASP A 3 -39.19 -5.45 0.64
C ASP A 3 -38.82 -6.33 1.84
N ILE A 4 -39.18 -5.91 3.05
CA ILE A 4 -38.95 -6.72 4.25
C ILE A 4 -39.95 -7.87 4.32
N MET A 5 -41.22 -7.60 4.01
CA MET A 5 -42.30 -8.58 4.12
C MET A 5 -42.47 -9.36 2.84
N MET A 6 -41.73 -10.47 2.69
CA MET A 6 -41.85 -11.38 1.56
C MET A 6 -42.16 -12.80 2.01
N PRO A 7 -42.91 -13.60 1.20
CA PRO A 7 -43.17 -15.01 1.53
C PRO A 7 -41.87 -15.84 1.46
N GLU A 8 -41.81 -16.92 2.20
CA GLU A 8 -40.71 -17.92 2.28
C GLU A 8 -39.40 -17.36 2.90
N MET A 9 -38.92 -16.19 2.44
CA MET A 9 -37.67 -15.58 2.91
C MET A 9 -37.87 -14.09 3.10
N ASP A 10 -37.61 -13.56 4.30
CA ASP A 10 -37.73 -12.14 4.58
C ASP A 10 -36.61 -11.30 3.97
N GLY A 11 -36.84 -9.99 3.86
CA GLY A 11 -35.87 -9.07 3.30
C GLY A 11 -34.56 -8.99 4.07
N TYR A 12 -34.55 -9.24 5.37
CA TYR A 12 -33.31 -9.25 6.17
C TYR A 12 -32.43 -10.45 5.84
N GLU A 13 -33.05 -11.62 5.63
CA GLU A 13 -32.32 -12.82 5.25
C GLU A 13 -31.74 -12.69 3.84
N VAL A 14 -32.51 -12.14 2.89
CA VAL A 14 -31.99 -11.81 1.54
C VAL A 14 -30.82 -10.83 1.64
N PHE A 15 -30.95 -9.79 2.46
CA PHE A 15 -29.89 -8.81 2.67
C PHE A 15 -28.61 -9.44 3.23
N ALA A 16 -28.73 -10.29 4.24
CA ALA A 16 -27.57 -10.99 4.82
C ALA A 16 -26.85 -11.84 3.77
N ARG A 17 -27.60 -12.56 2.90
CA ARG A 17 -27.00 -13.33 1.79
C ARG A 17 -26.33 -12.44 0.74
N LEU A 18 -26.93 -11.30 0.41
CA LEU A 18 -26.31 -10.32 -0.50
C LEU A 18 -24.98 -9.79 0.06
N LYS A 19 -24.94 -9.49 1.37
CA LYS A 19 -23.74 -8.98 2.05
C LYS A 19 -22.65 -10.04 2.22
N ALA A 20 -23.01 -11.30 2.36
CA ALA A 20 -22.07 -12.42 2.45
C ALA A 20 -21.39 -12.75 1.11
N ASN A 21 -21.95 -12.33 -0.02
CA ASN A 21 -21.38 -12.61 -1.32
C ASN A 21 -20.53 -11.43 -1.81
N PRO A 22 -19.22 -11.62 -2.06
CA PRO A 22 -18.32 -10.53 -2.52
C PRO A 22 -18.78 -9.79 -3.77
N LYS A 23 -19.53 -10.45 -4.68
CA LYS A 23 -20.04 -9.83 -5.91
C LYS A 23 -21.20 -8.88 -5.68
N THR A 24 -21.93 -9.02 -4.56
CA THR A 24 -23.13 -8.23 -4.25
C THR A 24 -23.00 -7.43 -2.97
N ALA A 25 -21.97 -7.66 -2.16
CA ALA A 25 -21.75 -7.01 -0.87
C ALA A 25 -21.77 -5.47 -0.96
N ASN A 26 -21.25 -4.91 -2.06
CA ASN A 26 -21.16 -3.47 -2.28
C ASN A 26 -22.39 -2.86 -2.95
N ILE A 27 -23.45 -3.63 -3.21
CA ILE A 27 -24.71 -3.10 -3.75
C ILE A 27 -25.42 -2.33 -2.63
N PRO A 28 -25.75 -1.03 -2.83
CA PRO A 28 -26.55 -0.29 -1.86
C PRO A 28 -27.99 -0.86 -1.83
N VAL A 29 -28.46 -1.19 -0.65
CA VAL A 29 -29.81 -1.73 -0.44
C VAL A 29 -30.62 -0.74 0.35
N ILE A 30 -31.82 -0.42 -0.15
CA ILE A 30 -32.83 0.38 0.53
C ILE A 30 -33.97 -0.56 0.89
N PHE A 31 -34.29 -0.68 2.16
CA PHE A 31 -35.42 -1.48 2.59
C PHE A 31 -36.75 -0.77 2.32
N VAL A 32 -37.79 -1.56 2.00
CA VAL A 32 -39.16 -1.11 1.90
C VAL A 32 -39.94 -1.77 3.03
N THR A 33 -40.65 -0.99 3.87
CA THR A 33 -41.33 -1.47 5.07
C THR A 33 -42.74 -0.90 5.20
N ALA A 34 -43.59 -1.52 6.02
CA ALA A 34 -44.90 -0.99 6.38
C ALA A 34 -44.78 0.02 7.56
N LEU A 35 -45.72 0.95 7.66
CA LEU A 35 -45.71 2.12 8.55
C LEU A 35 -45.56 1.86 10.06
N SER A 36 -45.70 0.62 10.52
CA SER A 36 -45.78 0.28 11.94
C SER A 36 -44.51 -0.23 12.60
N ALA A 37 -43.32 -0.01 11.97
CA ALA A 37 -42.14 -0.74 12.37
C ALA A 37 -40.89 0.15 12.61
N TYR A 38 -41.00 1.13 13.56
CA TYR A 38 -39.83 1.91 14.00
C TYR A 38 -38.64 1.03 14.44
N GLU A 39 -38.93 -0.11 15.10
CA GLU A 39 -37.92 -1.08 15.51
C GLU A 39 -37.22 -1.74 14.29
N ASN A 40 -37.93 -1.91 13.19
CA ASN A 40 -37.39 -2.50 11.96
C ASN A 40 -36.50 -1.54 11.15
N GLU A 41 -36.76 -0.22 11.28
CA GLU A 41 -35.91 0.79 10.58
C GLU A 41 -34.51 0.84 11.20
N ALA A 42 -34.43 0.90 12.54
CA ALA A 42 -33.15 0.87 13.25
C ALA A 42 -32.38 -0.41 12.94
N LYS A 43 -33.03 -1.56 13.00
CA LYS A 43 -32.41 -2.86 12.67
C LYS A 43 -31.86 -2.93 11.25
N GLY A 44 -32.60 -2.44 10.26
CA GLY A 44 -32.15 -2.44 8.86
C GLY A 44 -30.89 -1.58 8.64
N LEU A 45 -30.83 -0.40 9.25
CA LEU A 45 -29.67 0.49 9.19
C LEU A 45 -28.47 -0.08 9.95
N GLU A 46 -28.66 -0.67 11.13
CA GLU A 46 -27.61 -1.35 11.90
C GLU A 46 -27.00 -2.53 11.13
N MET A 47 -27.81 -3.24 10.34
CA MET A 47 -27.33 -4.30 9.45
C MET A 47 -26.51 -3.77 8.27
N GLY A 48 -26.51 -2.46 8.01
CA GLY A 48 -25.74 -1.81 6.93
C GLY A 48 -26.52 -1.55 5.64
N ALA A 49 -27.86 -1.47 5.71
CA ALA A 49 -28.66 -0.89 4.62
C ALA A 49 -28.37 0.62 4.52
N VAL A 50 -28.46 1.16 3.31
CA VAL A 50 -28.14 2.58 3.08
C VAL A 50 -29.31 3.50 3.38
N ASP A 51 -30.55 2.99 3.36
CA ASP A 51 -31.78 3.76 3.64
C ASP A 51 -32.97 2.81 3.81
N TYR A 52 -34.12 3.37 4.18
CA TYR A 52 -35.41 2.68 4.20
C TYR A 52 -36.52 3.57 3.62
N ILE A 53 -37.60 2.97 3.18
CA ILE A 53 -38.78 3.63 2.62
C ILE A 53 -40.04 2.98 3.17
N THR A 54 -40.91 3.80 3.75
CA THR A 54 -42.22 3.31 4.31
C THR A 54 -43.31 3.30 3.25
N LYS A 55 -44.14 2.27 3.28
CA LYS A 55 -45.40 2.19 2.48
C LYS A 55 -46.54 2.91 3.21
N PRO A 56 -47.43 3.66 2.48
CA PRO A 56 -47.39 3.96 1.05
C PRO A 56 -46.33 5.00 0.71
N PHE A 57 -45.62 4.85 -0.37
CA PHE A 57 -44.51 5.74 -0.74
C PHE A 57 -44.82 6.62 -1.96
N ASN A 58 -44.25 7.81 -1.97
CA ASN A 58 -44.26 8.71 -3.12
C ASN A 58 -43.14 8.31 -4.10
N THR A 59 -43.50 7.99 -5.35
CA THR A 59 -42.56 7.56 -6.39
C THR A 59 -41.47 8.60 -6.68
N ALA A 60 -41.78 9.90 -6.60
CA ALA A 60 -40.78 10.94 -6.81
C ALA A 60 -39.73 10.94 -5.69
N LEU A 61 -40.16 10.75 -4.43
CA LEU A 61 -39.24 10.64 -3.30
C LEU A 61 -38.36 9.39 -3.39
N VAL A 62 -38.94 8.25 -3.77
CA VAL A 62 -38.17 7.00 -3.99
C VAL A 62 -37.09 7.19 -5.04
N ARG A 63 -37.45 7.79 -6.19
CA ARG A 63 -36.49 8.08 -7.26
C ARG A 63 -35.37 8.99 -6.79
N ALA A 64 -35.69 10.05 -6.03
CA ALA A 64 -34.67 10.96 -5.50
C ALA A 64 -33.70 10.25 -4.55
N ARG A 65 -34.20 9.42 -3.61
CA ARG A 65 -33.36 8.64 -2.67
C ARG A 65 -32.46 7.66 -3.41
N VAL A 66 -33.03 6.88 -4.35
CA VAL A 66 -32.25 5.93 -5.16
C VAL A 66 -31.15 6.65 -5.95
N LYS A 67 -31.49 7.80 -6.57
CA LYS A 67 -30.52 8.60 -7.30
C LYS A 67 -29.38 9.05 -6.39
N ASN A 68 -29.69 9.61 -5.23
CA ASN A 68 -28.67 10.09 -4.28
C ASN A 68 -27.73 8.95 -3.83
N HIS A 69 -28.27 7.77 -3.48
CA HIS A 69 -27.45 6.65 -3.06
C HIS A 69 -26.61 6.06 -4.20
N LEU A 70 -27.10 6.08 -5.44
CA LEU A 70 -26.30 5.67 -6.59
C LEU A 70 -25.19 6.68 -6.91
N GLU A 71 -25.45 7.97 -6.79
CA GLU A 71 -24.44 9.02 -6.94
C GLU A 71 -23.34 8.87 -5.88
N LEU A 72 -23.72 8.71 -4.62
CA LEU A 72 -22.77 8.48 -3.51
C LEU A 72 -21.93 7.23 -3.74
N LYS A 73 -22.55 6.14 -4.19
CA LYS A 73 -21.81 4.92 -4.54
C LYS A 73 -20.80 5.19 -5.66
N ASN A 74 -21.21 5.83 -6.74
CA ASN A 74 -20.35 6.14 -7.86
C ASN A 74 -19.17 7.05 -7.46
N TYR A 75 -19.39 8.05 -6.60
CA TYR A 75 -18.34 8.89 -6.06
C TYR A 75 -17.34 8.08 -5.22
N ARG A 76 -17.84 7.20 -4.35
CA ARG A 76 -17.00 6.35 -3.53
C ARG A 76 -16.15 5.40 -4.38
N ASP A 77 -16.78 4.70 -5.32
CA ASP A 77 -16.09 3.74 -6.20
C ASP A 77 -15.00 4.45 -7.02
N LYS A 78 -15.30 5.65 -7.56
CA LYS A 78 -14.32 6.47 -8.27
C LYS A 78 -13.18 6.96 -7.39
N LEU A 79 -13.48 7.34 -6.14
CA LEU A 79 -12.47 7.78 -5.19
C LEU A 79 -11.53 6.62 -4.82
N GLU A 80 -12.07 5.41 -4.59
CA GLU A 80 -11.30 4.20 -4.32
C GLU A 80 -10.36 3.87 -5.50
N GLU A 81 -10.87 3.94 -6.73
CA GLU A 81 -10.06 3.75 -7.94
C GLU A 81 -8.93 4.79 -8.05
N MET A 82 -9.25 6.07 -7.84
CA MET A 82 -8.24 7.14 -7.86
C MET A 82 -7.17 6.97 -6.77
N VAL A 83 -7.56 6.55 -5.57
CA VAL A 83 -6.62 6.27 -4.48
C VAL A 83 -5.68 5.12 -4.86
N GLN A 84 -6.21 4.03 -5.43
CA GLN A 84 -5.40 2.90 -5.88
C GLN A 84 -4.42 3.31 -6.99
N GLU A 85 -4.89 4.07 -7.98
CA GLU A 85 -4.06 4.58 -9.08
C GLU A 85 -2.94 5.48 -8.55
N LYS A 86 -3.28 6.47 -7.70
CA LYS A 86 -2.29 7.39 -7.12
C LYS A 86 -1.30 6.70 -6.20
N THR A 87 -1.75 5.72 -5.43
CA THR A 87 -0.86 4.91 -4.59
C THR A 87 0.14 4.14 -5.45
N LYS A 88 -0.32 3.53 -6.55
CA LYS A 88 0.55 2.82 -7.49
C LYS A 88 1.56 3.76 -8.16
N GLU A 89 1.12 4.93 -8.62
CA GLU A 89 1.98 5.96 -9.22
C GLU A 89 3.08 6.40 -8.24
N LEU A 90 2.71 6.68 -6.98
CA LEU A 90 3.66 7.05 -5.93
C LEU A 90 4.69 5.95 -5.66
N MET A 91 4.25 4.67 -5.62
CA MET A 91 5.16 3.55 -5.44
C MET A 91 6.18 3.45 -6.58
N ILE A 92 5.73 3.56 -7.83
CA ILE A 92 6.61 3.54 -9.00
C ILE A 92 7.59 4.72 -8.96
N THR A 93 7.10 5.92 -8.69
CA THR A 93 7.93 7.14 -8.61
C THR A 93 9.00 7.00 -7.53
N ARG A 94 8.64 6.48 -6.36
CA ARG A 94 9.58 6.18 -5.28
C ARG A 94 10.65 5.19 -5.72
N ASP A 95 10.24 4.07 -6.32
CA ASP A 95 11.17 3.01 -6.72
C ASP A 95 12.16 3.53 -7.78
N VAL A 96 11.67 4.28 -8.78
CA VAL A 96 12.53 4.94 -9.79
C VAL A 96 13.48 5.95 -9.16
N ALA A 97 13.02 6.76 -8.20
CA ALA A 97 13.88 7.72 -7.50
C ALA A 97 15.01 7.02 -6.74
N ILE A 98 14.72 5.93 -6.05
CA ILE A 98 15.73 5.14 -5.32
C ILE A 98 16.75 4.52 -6.26
N GLU A 99 16.31 3.89 -7.36
CA GLU A 99 17.21 3.33 -8.38
C GLU A 99 18.08 4.43 -8.99
N THR A 100 17.51 5.60 -9.27
CA THR A 100 18.26 6.73 -9.84
C THR A 100 19.31 7.26 -8.88
N LEU A 101 18.97 7.43 -7.60
CA LEU A 101 19.91 7.88 -6.56
C LEU A 101 21.05 6.86 -6.37
N GLY A 102 20.74 5.57 -6.31
CA GLY A 102 21.75 4.51 -6.27
C GLY A 102 22.66 4.54 -7.49
N SER A 103 22.10 4.67 -8.70
CA SER A 103 22.85 4.75 -9.94
C SER A 103 23.77 5.98 -9.99
N LEU A 104 23.31 7.13 -9.48
CA LEU A 104 24.14 8.35 -9.40
C LEU A 104 25.32 8.18 -8.41
N ALA A 105 25.09 7.50 -7.28
CA ALA A 105 26.16 7.22 -6.32
C ALA A 105 27.23 6.30 -6.93
N GLU A 106 26.84 5.33 -7.77
CA GLU A 106 27.76 4.43 -8.47
C GLU A 106 28.40 5.02 -9.73
N TYR A 107 27.76 6.05 -10.35
CA TYR A 107 28.29 6.64 -11.58
C TYR A 107 29.73 7.18 -11.42
N ARG A 108 30.12 7.53 -10.20
CA ARG A 108 31.49 7.93 -9.84
C ARG A 108 32.44 6.74 -9.66
N ASN A 109 31.92 5.53 -9.56
CA ASN A 109 32.72 4.30 -9.44
C ASN A 109 32.66 3.56 -10.79
N LEU A 110 33.76 2.94 -11.22
CA LEU A 110 33.88 2.23 -12.49
C LEU A 110 32.99 0.96 -12.59
N GLU A 111 32.09 0.74 -11.66
CA GLU A 111 31.15 -0.37 -11.70
C GLU A 111 30.06 -0.17 -12.78
N THR A 112 29.78 -1.21 -13.52
CA THR A 112 28.81 -1.16 -14.63
C THR A 112 27.39 -1.02 -14.12
N GLY A 113 26.54 -0.19 -14.77
CA GLY A 113 25.16 0.12 -14.38
C GLY A 113 24.19 -1.07 -14.20
N ASN A 114 24.65 -2.31 -14.39
CA ASN A 114 23.91 -3.52 -14.06
C ASN A 114 24.18 -4.03 -12.63
N HIS A 115 25.11 -3.45 -11.87
CA HIS A 115 25.45 -3.89 -10.52
C HIS A 115 24.26 -3.71 -9.59
N ILE A 116 23.62 -2.54 -9.57
CA ILE A 116 22.43 -2.27 -8.74
C ILE A 116 21.33 -3.29 -8.98
N LYS A 117 20.97 -3.54 -10.25
CA LYS A 117 19.91 -4.50 -10.59
C LYS A 117 20.26 -5.91 -10.15
N ARG A 118 21.52 -6.32 -10.29
CA ARG A 118 21.98 -7.64 -9.79
C ARG A 118 21.89 -7.70 -8.27
N THR A 119 22.34 -6.66 -7.56
CA THR A 119 22.28 -6.60 -6.10
C THR A 119 20.84 -6.69 -5.60
N MET A 120 19.94 -5.89 -6.17
CA MET A 120 18.48 -5.97 -5.88
C MET A 120 17.95 -7.39 -6.07
N TYR A 121 18.28 -8.02 -7.18
CA TYR A 121 17.83 -9.37 -7.50
C TYR A 121 18.38 -10.42 -6.51
N TYR A 122 19.67 -10.34 -6.17
CA TYR A 122 20.28 -11.25 -5.19
C TYR A 122 19.70 -11.08 -3.80
N VAL A 123 19.51 -9.84 -3.35
CA VAL A 123 18.86 -9.55 -2.07
C VAL A 123 17.45 -10.15 -2.03
N ARG A 124 16.67 -9.98 -3.10
CA ARG A 124 15.32 -10.54 -3.20
C ARG A 124 15.32 -12.05 -3.12
N LEU A 125 16.14 -12.73 -3.95
CA LEU A 125 16.22 -14.20 -3.95
C LEU A 125 16.67 -14.75 -2.61
N LEU A 126 17.71 -14.16 -2.01
CA LEU A 126 18.24 -14.58 -0.72
C LEU A 126 17.21 -14.41 0.38
N ALA A 127 16.53 -13.26 0.44
CA ALA A 127 15.51 -12.99 1.44
C ALA A 127 14.30 -13.93 1.30
N GLN A 128 13.86 -14.20 0.06
CA GLN A 128 12.80 -15.17 -0.22
C GLN A 128 13.19 -16.58 0.25
N ARG A 129 14.42 -17.00 0.03
CA ARG A 129 14.90 -18.31 0.46
C ARG A 129 15.03 -18.40 1.98
N LEU A 130 15.56 -17.36 2.61
CA LEU A 130 15.73 -17.29 4.06
C LEU A 130 14.40 -17.19 4.82
N LYS A 131 13.32 -16.69 4.20
CA LYS A 131 11.99 -16.66 4.81
C LYS A 131 11.51 -18.04 5.28
N GLU A 132 11.92 -19.10 4.60
CA GLU A 132 11.55 -20.48 4.97
C GLU A 132 12.40 -21.04 6.10
N HIS A 133 13.52 -20.37 6.43
CA HIS A 133 14.43 -20.83 7.49
C HIS A 133 13.88 -20.46 8.88
N PRO A 134 13.87 -21.39 9.86
CA PRO A 134 13.28 -21.18 11.19
C PRO A 134 13.75 -19.92 11.92
N LYS A 135 15.02 -19.53 11.72
CA LYS A 135 15.60 -18.32 12.33
C LYS A 135 15.03 -17.01 11.78
N PHE A 136 14.53 -16.98 10.53
CA PHE A 136 14.18 -15.75 9.82
C PHE A 136 12.71 -15.67 9.45
N LYS A 137 11.94 -16.75 9.57
CA LYS A 137 10.52 -16.83 9.13
C LYS A 137 9.63 -15.78 9.81
N ASP A 138 9.92 -15.43 11.05
CA ASP A 138 9.10 -14.51 11.83
C ASP A 138 9.48 -13.04 11.58
N CYS A 139 10.68 -12.78 11.02
CA CYS A 139 11.14 -11.43 10.71
C CYS A 139 11.07 -11.07 9.23
N LEU A 140 11.18 -12.04 8.32
CA LEU A 140 11.11 -11.81 6.86
C LEU A 140 9.67 -11.95 6.34
N THR A 141 8.82 -11.00 6.70
CA THR A 141 7.47 -10.90 6.10
C THR A 141 7.58 -10.55 4.61
N HIS A 142 6.48 -10.74 3.85
CA HIS A 142 6.45 -10.35 2.44
C HIS A 142 6.77 -8.86 2.25
N GLU A 143 6.20 -8.00 3.07
CA GLU A 143 6.44 -6.57 3.07
C GLU A 143 7.90 -6.22 3.34
N LYS A 144 8.52 -6.82 4.36
CA LYS A 144 9.94 -6.61 4.66
C LYS A 144 10.85 -7.06 3.52
N ILE A 145 10.55 -8.16 2.86
CA ILE A 145 11.30 -8.61 1.69
C ILE A 145 11.19 -7.59 0.55
N GLU A 146 9.97 -7.08 0.28
CA GLU A 146 9.76 -6.05 -0.73
C GLU A 146 10.54 -4.77 -0.40
N ASN A 147 10.52 -4.31 0.85
CA ASN A 147 11.26 -3.14 1.28
C ASN A 147 12.78 -3.35 1.18
N LEU A 148 13.27 -4.52 1.59
CA LEU A 148 14.69 -4.84 1.63
C LEU A 148 15.34 -4.79 0.25
N TRP A 149 14.75 -5.46 -0.76
CA TRP A 149 15.35 -5.47 -2.09
C TRP A 149 15.15 -4.14 -2.84
N LYS A 150 14.08 -3.40 -2.56
CA LYS A 150 13.84 -2.07 -3.14
C LYS A 150 14.75 -1.00 -2.53
N SER A 151 15.18 -1.15 -1.29
CA SER A 151 16.16 -0.26 -0.66
C SER A 151 17.62 -0.62 -0.97
N ALA A 152 17.87 -1.81 -1.52
CA ALA A 152 19.22 -2.27 -1.83
C ALA A 152 20.06 -1.28 -2.67
N PRO A 153 19.51 -0.50 -3.62
CA PRO A 153 20.29 0.53 -4.33
C PRO A 153 20.96 1.55 -3.43
N LEU A 154 20.44 1.75 -2.23
CA LEU A 154 20.96 2.76 -1.29
C LEU A 154 22.16 2.28 -0.46
N HIS A 155 22.57 1.01 -0.58
CA HIS A 155 23.65 0.45 0.24
C HIS A 155 24.96 1.23 0.14
N ASP A 156 25.22 1.81 -1.02
CA ASP A 156 26.45 2.54 -1.36
C ASP A 156 26.25 4.06 -1.51
N ILE A 157 25.09 4.60 -1.17
CA ILE A 157 24.77 6.03 -1.33
C ILE A 157 25.80 6.94 -0.64
N GLY A 158 26.40 6.47 0.45
CA GLY A 158 27.42 7.23 1.18
C GLY A 158 28.78 7.31 0.48
N LYS A 159 29.01 6.59 -0.62
CA LYS A 159 30.23 6.73 -1.44
C LYS A 159 30.39 8.15 -1.99
N VAL A 160 29.30 8.90 -2.12
CA VAL A 160 29.31 10.32 -2.50
C VAL A 160 30.14 11.16 -1.51
N GLY A 161 30.21 10.77 -0.25
CA GLY A 161 31.00 11.46 0.79
C GLY A 161 32.49 11.05 0.85
N VAL A 162 32.91 10.02 0.06
CA VAL A 162 34.30 9.57 0.04
C VAL A 162 35.12 10.46 -0.90
N PRO A 163 36.33 10.93 -0.49
CA PRO A 163 37.21 11.73 -1.34
C PRO A 163 37.59 11.02 -2.64
N ASP A 164 37.60 11.75 -3.76
CA ASP A 164 37.90 11.21 -5.09
C ASP A 164 39.25 10.50 -5.20
N ARG A 165 40.27 11.02 -4.49
CA ARG A 165 41.61 10.40 -4.43
C ARG A 165 41.60 8.95 -3.91
N ILE A 166 40.56 8.57 -3.14
CA ILE A 166 40.37 7.23 -2.59
C ILE A 166 39.38 6.46 -3.45
N LEU A 167 38.24 7.06 -3.76
CA LEU A 167 37.17 6.43 -4.54
C LEU A 167 37.63 6.03 -5.95
N LEU A 168 38.42 6.88 -6.60
CA LEU A 168 38.88 6.69 -7.98
C LEU A 168 40.34 6.23 -8.06
N LYS A 169 40.95 5.81 -6.94
CA LYS A 169 42.35 5.38 -6.93
C LYS A 169 42.54 4.15 -7.81
N PRO A 170 43.46 4.20 -8.77
CA PRO A 170 43.84 3.03 -9.53
C PRO A 170 44.68 2.08 -8.64
N GLY A 171 44.27 0.81 -8.54
CA GLY A 171 44.94 -0.23 -7.76
C GLY A 171 44.44 -0.34 -6.31
N ASP A 172 45.22 -1.03 -5.50
CA ASP A 172 44.82 -1.37 -4.12
C ASP A 172 44.87 -0.16 -3.18
N LEU A 173 43.96 -0.12 -2.23
CA LEU A 173 43.90 0.88 -1.16
C LEU A 173 44.85 0.49 -0.02
N THR A 174 45.56 1.46 0.54
CA THR A 174 46.29 1.23 1.80
C THR A 174 45.31 0.93 2.94
N PRO A 175 45.77 0.39 4.09
CA PRO A 175 44.90 0.17 5.24
C PRO A 175 44.17 1.45 5.70
N GLU A 176 44.83 2.60 5.66
CA GLU A 176 44.27 3.91 6.05
C GLU A 176 43.21 4.36 5.05
N GLU A 177 43.49 4.23 3.75
CA GLU A 177 42.55 4.54 2.67
C GLU A 177 41.33 3.61 2.70
N LEU A 178 41.54 2.34 3.01
CA LEU A 178 40.45 1.36 3.19
C LEU A 178 39.57 1.74 4.39
N ALA A 179 40.17 2.20 5.48
CA ALA A 179 39.44 2.66 6.64
C ALA A 179 38.59 3.90 6.30
N GLU A 180 39.11 4.82 5.47
CA GLU A 180 38.35 5.98 4.99
C GLU A 180 37.24 5.55 4.02
N MET A 181 37.53 4.64 3.08
CA MET A 181 36.50 4.08 2.18
C MET A 181 35.33 3.46 2.96
N ARG A 182 35.62 2.72 4.03
CA ARG A 182 34.58 2.10 4.87
C ARG A 182 33.64 3.09 5.54
N LYS A 183 34.03 4.35 5.66
CA LYS A 183 33.15 5.40 6.22
C LYS A 183 31.92 5.68 5.34
N HIS A 184 31.90 5.25 4.09
CA HIS A 184 30.70 5.40 3.25
C HIS A 184 29.45 4.83 3.92
N THR A 185 29.57 3.75 4.71
CA THR A 185 28.46 3.15 5.44
C THR A 185 27.89 4.12 6.48
N VAL A 186 28.78 4.86 7.17
CA VAL A 186 28.41 5.89 8.17
C VAL A 186 27.79 7.11 7.47
N TYR A 187 28.38 7.57 6.36
CA TYR A 187 27.86 8.68 5.58
C TYR A 187 26.46 8.39 5.04
N GLY A 188 26.26 7.19 4.48
CA GLY A 188 24.96 6.72 4.02
C GLY A 188 23.94 6.63 5.16
N TRP A 189 24.33 6.05 6.30
CA TRP A 189 23.50 5.97 7.49
C TRP A 189 23.05 7.36 7.96
N ASN A 190 23.97 8.31 8.10
CA ASN A 190 23.66 9.67 8.55
C ASN A 190 22.67 10.36 7.62
N ALA A 191 22.92 10.31 6.31
CA ALA A 191 22.05 10.90 5.30
C ALA A 191 20.63 10.31 5.31
N LEU A 192 20.54 8.98 5.41
CA LEU A 192 19.24 8.29 5.46
C LEU A 192 18.51 8.55 6.80
N THR A 193 19.22 8.54 7.93
CA THR A 193 18.63 8.76 9.25
C THR A 193 18.06 10.17 9.38
N GLU A 194 18.78 11.18 8.91
CA GLU A 194 18.30 12.57 8.90
C GLU A 194 17.01 12.70 8.06
N SER A 195 17.01 12.09 6.88
CA SER A 195 15.85 12.10 5.99
C SER A 195 14.66 11.35 6.58
N THR A 196 14.88 10.18 7.22
CA THR A 196 13.82 9.36 7.80
C THR A 196 13.24 9.91 9.09
N SER A 197 13.93 10.85 9.75
CA SER A 197 13.40 11.55 10.95
C SER A 197 12.07 12.26 10.65
N LYS A 198 11.87 12.69 9.40
CA LYS A 198 10.65 13.36 8.91
C LYS A 198 9.52 12.39 8.51
N LEU A 199 9.82 11.11 8.46
CA LEU A 199 8.87 10.06 8.04
C LEU A 199 8.27 9.38 9.26
N GLY A 200 7.01 8.95 9.14
CA GLY A 200 6.31 8.19 10.19
C GLY A 200 7.03 6.87 10.56
N PRO A 201 6.59 6.22 11.66
CA PRO A 201 7.21 4.98 12.14
C PRO A 201 7.14 3.83 11.12
N ASP A 202 6.11 3.84 10.26
CA ASP A 202 5.84 2.79 9.27
C ASP A 202 6.53 3.04 7.92
N SER A 203 7.51 3.93 7.89
CA SER A 203 8.26 4.21 6.67
C SER A 203 9.10 3.01 6.25
N PHE A 204 9.06 2.68 4.96
CA PHE A 204 9.84 1.57 4.39
C PHE A 204 11.36 1.69 4.61
N LEU A 205 11.89 2.91 4.86
CA LEU A 205 13.30 3.14 5.20
C LEU A 205 13.63 2.87 6.68
N LYS A 206 12.61 2.59 7.52
CA LYS A 206 12.78 2.24 8.94
C LYS A 206 12.61 0.73 9.21
N THR A 207 12.27 -0.04 8.18
CA THR A 207 12.16 -1.50 8.24
C THR A 207 13.48 -2.16 7.99
#